data_563c09f71540623ac264c3c729ed0a44
#
_entry.id   563c09f71540623ac264c3c729ed0a44
#
_cell.length_a   1.000
_cell.length_b   1.000
_cell.length_c   1.000
_cell.angle_alpha   90.00
_cell.angle_beta   90.00
_cell.angle_gamma   90.00
#
_symmetry.space_group_name_H-M   'P 1'
#
loop_
_entity.id
_entity.type
_entity.pdbx_description
1 polymer ?
#
loop_
_entity_poly.entity_id
_entity_poly.type
_entity_poly.pdbx_seq_one_letter_code
_entity_poly.pdbx_strand_id
1 'polypeptide(L)'
;MTNTIQELVVNEVWRDEQDAWNNRSNYFVEMHNRDDRKAQVTEFLSFLKDENLLPQNGGRTLDVGCGVCDYALGLAREGYKATGIDLSDGMIRGAKQLAETEGLDLSLYIAPWSDETRRELKWDKTFDLTYSIFCPIMFDVENIRAMHESSKDKCLWIAFSERSDETVDMLSEHFFGRDSFPWDGKMKECLDAIHEIGHNVKVTYKTVPETEVMSLDKAVNYFTMRLHNNTWGDMEDMKVEIRNLIEPLAINGEIHNKTIDKVAWVSWSVK
;
A
#
# COMPACT_ATOMS: atom_id res chain seq x y z
N MET A 1 18.76 -12.60 -16.95
CA MET A 1 17.92 -12.10 -15.85
C MET A 1 16.53 -12.65 -16.04
N THR A 2 16.04 -13.44 -15.13
CA THR A 2 14.72 -14.07 -15.25
C THR A 2 13.91 -13.67 -14.02
N ASN A 3 13.15 -12.57 -14.14
CA ASN A 3 12.13 -12.22 -13.14
C ASN A 3 11.10 -13.37 -13.08
N THR A 4 11.36 -14.33 -12.20
CA THR A 4 10.50 -15.50 -12.05
C THR A 4 9.39 -15.15 -11.06
N ILE A 5 8.13 -15.34 -11.49
CA ILE A 5 6.98 -15.25 -10.61
C ILE A 5 6.78 -16.62 -9.96
N GLN A 6 6.65 -16.64 -8.62
CA GLN A 6 6.20 -17.78 -7.86
C GLN A 6 4.76 -17.50 -7.39
N GLU A 7 3.87 -18.46 -7.61
CA GLU A 7 2.46 -18.35 -7.29
C GLU A 7 2.07 -19.41 -6.28
N LEU A 8 1.51 -18.99 -5.14
CA LEU A 8 0.87 -19.87 -4.21
C LEU A 8 -0.64 -19.91 -4.48
N VAL A 9 -1.27 -21.00 -4.08
CA VAL A 9 -2.73 -21.17 -4.28
C VAL A 9 -3.47 -20.11 -3.44
N VAL A 10 -4.13 -19.19 -4.13
CA VAL A 10 -5.06 -18.24 -3.50
C VAL A 10 -6.39 -18.96 -3.30
N ASN A 11 -6.78 -19.18 -2.04
CA ASN A 11 -8.03 -19.83 -1.71
C ASN A 11 -9.25 -18.90 -1.95
N GLU A 12 -10.47 -19.46 -1.87
CA GLU A 12 -11.70 -18.72 -2.17
C GLU A 12 -11.93 -17.51 -1.26
N VAL A 13 -11.40 -17.53 -0.05
CA VAL A 13 -11.52 -16.43 0.93
C VAL A 13 -10.88 -15.13 0.42
N TRP A 14 -9.82 -15.24 -0.37
CA TRP A 14 -9.07 -14.07 -0.89
C TRP A 14 -9.49 -13.65 -2.29
N ARG A 15 -10.39 -14.36 -2.96
CA ARG A 15 -10.67 -14.16 -4.39
C ARG A 15 -11.28 -12.79 -4.68
N ASP A 16 -12.28 -12.38 -3.90
CA ASP A 16 -12.94 -11.08 -4.10
C ASP A 16 -11.96 -9.92 -3.89
N GLU A 17 -11.07 -10.03 -2.91
CA GLU A 17 -10.04 -9.04 -2.62
C GLU A 17 -8.96 -9.02 -3.71
N GLN A 18 -8.56 -10.20 -4.20
CA GLN A 18 -7.64 -10.32 -5.33
C GLN A 18 -8.20 -9.66 -6.59
N ASP A 19 -9.47 -9.90 -6.93
CA ASP A 19 -10.14 -9.31 -8.08
C ASP A 19 -10.24 -7.78 -7.95
N ALA A 20 -10.55 -7.27 -6.76
CA ALA A 20 -10.59 -5.83 -6.51
C ALA A 20 -9.25 -5.16 -6.74
N TRP A 21 -8.13 -5.78 -6.35
CA TRP A 21 -6.79 -5.25 -6.61
C TRP A 21 -6.34 -5.47 -8.05
N ASN A 22 -6.70 -6.59 -8.69
CA ASN A 22 -6.44 -6.83 -10.11
C ASN A 22 -7.04 -5.73 -10.99
N ASN A 23 -8.27 -5.31 -10.70
CA ASN A 23 -8.96 -4.25 -11.43
C ASN A 23 -8.26 -2.88 -11.33
N ARG A 24 -7.41 -2.68 -10.31
CA ARG A 24 -6.65 -1.44 -10.09
C ARG A 24 -5.23 -1.49 -10.66
N SER A 25 -4.73 -2.65 -11.06
CA SER A 25 -3.32 -2.86 -11.42
C SER A 25 -2.82 -1.95 -12.54
N ASN A 26 -3.63 -1.75 -13.60
CA ASN A 26 -3.28 -0.86 -14.70
C ASN A 26 -3.05 0.58 -14.25
N TYR A 27 -3.89 1.08 -13.33
CA TYR A 27 -3.72 2.42 -12.77
C TYR A 27 -2.37 2.56 -12.05
N PHE A 28 -1.95 1.55 -11.26
CA PHE A 28 -0.67 1.59 -10.57
C PHE A 28 0.52 1.49 -11.53
N VAL A 29 0.42 0.71 -12.60
CA VAL A 29 1.44 0.67 -13.68
C VAL A 29 1.60 2.03 -14.35
N GLU A 30 0.50 2.72 -14.66
CA GLU A 30 0.52 4.06 -15.22
C GLU A 30 1.15 5.09 -14.26
N MET A 31 0.88 4.95 -12.97
CA MET A 31 1.43 5.85 -11.93
C MET A 31 2.94 5.73 -11.77
N HIS A 32 3.55 4.57 -12.09
CA HIS A 32 4.98 4.32 -11.92
C HIS A 32 5.88 5.42 -12.50
N ASN A 33 5.52 5.92 -13.68
CA ASN A 33 6.34 6.93 -14.39
C ASN A 33 6.06 8.36 -13.97
N ARG A 34 5.10 8.63 -13.10
CA ARG A 34 4.75 9.97 -12.62
C ARG A 34 5.83 10.52 -11.70
N ASP A 35 6.04 11.83 -11.78
CA ASP A 35 7.08 12.49 -10.99
C ASP A 35 6.79 12.44 -9.48
N ASP A 36 5.52 12.50 -9.08
CA ASP A 36 5.12 12.35 -7.68
C ASP A 36 5.45 10.95 -7.13
N ARG A 37 5.25 9.88 -7.90
CA ARG A 37 5.62 8.52 -7.51
C ARG A 37 7.14 8.37 -7.37
N LYS A 38 7.90 8.92 -8.32
CA LYS A 38 9.38 8.93 -8.25
C LYS A 38 9.89 9.71 -7.04
N ALA A 39 9.23 10.82 -6.70
CA ALA A 39 9.54 11.58 -5.49
C ALA A 39 9.27 10.76 -4.21
N GLN A 40 8.17 10.02 -4.13
CA GLN A 40 7.86 9.14 -3.01
C GLN A 40 8.90 8.02 -2.85
N VAL A 41 9.35 7.39 -3.94
CA VAL A 41 10.42 6.38 -3.90
C VAL A 41 11.73 7.01 -3.43
N THR A 42 12.05 8.21 -3.89
CA THR A 42 13.26 8.95 -3.46
C THR A 42 13.21 9.28 -1.97
N GLU A 43 12.07 9.73 -1.47
CA GLU A 43 11.84 10.01 -0.06
C GLU A 43 12.01 8.75 0.81
N PHE A 44 11.43 7.62 0.36
CA PHE A 44 11.59 6.33 1.03
C PHE A 44 13.07 5.92 1.13
N LEU A 45 13.82 5.99 0.04
CA LEU A 45 15.24 5.64 0.02
C LEU A 45 16.07 6.58 0.91
N SER A 46 15.75 7.87 0.93
CA SER A 46 16.38 8.84 1.83
C SER A 46 16.11 8.51 3.28
N PHE A 47 14.85 8.22 3.62
CA PHE A 47 14.48 7.83 4.98
C PHE A 47 15.23 6.57 5.44
N LEU A 48 15.33 5.54 4.58
CA LEU A 48 16.09 4.33 4.91
C LEU A 48 17.57 4.64 5.20
N LYS A 49 18.19 5.56 4.46
CA LYS A 49 19.56 6.00 4.67
C LYS A 49 19.70 6.77 5.98
N ASP A 50 18.86 7.76 6.21
CA ASP A 50 18.91 8.66 7.37
C ASP A 50 18.68 7.92 8.70
N GLU A 51 17.78 6.92 8.69
CA GLU A 51 17.45 6.09 9.84
C GLU A 51 18.34 4.84 9.97
N ASN A 52 19.33 4.68 9.11
CA ASN A 52 20.24 3.52 9.09
C ASN A 52 19.50 2.17 9.03
N LEU A 53 18.47 2.13 8.18
CA LEU A 53 17.65 0.92 7.95
C LEU A 53 18.13 0.09 6.76
N LEU A 54 18.96 0.66 5.88
CA LEU A 54 19.46 -0.06 4.72
C LEU A 54 20.38 -1.22 5.13
N PRO A 55 20.17 -2.41 4.54
CA PRO A 55 21.09 -3.52 4.72
C PRO A 55 22.49 -3.19 4.21
N GLN A 56 23.50 -3.81 4.79
CA GLN A 56 24.86 -3.68 4.28
C GLN A 56 25.07 -4.53 3.02
N ASN A 57 25.88 -4.03 2.07
CA ASN A 57 26.40 -4.79 0.92
C ASN A 57 25.38 -5.55 0.07
N GLY A 58 24.31 -4.89 -0.36
CA GLY A 58 23.33 -5.52 -1.26
C GLY A 58 22.53 -6.64 -0.61
N GLY A 59 22.14 -6.46 0.66
CA GLY A 59 21.34 -7.39 1.44
C GLY A 59 19.97 -7.66 0.82
N ARG A 60 19.24 -8.60 1.42
CA ARG A 60 17.92 -9.04 0.95
C ARG A 60 16.82 -8.19 1.55
N THR A 61 15.88 -7.72 0.73
CA THR A 61 14.74 -6.94 1.18
C THR A 61 13.43 -7.60 0.77
N LEU A 62 12.39 -7.44 1.59
CA LEU A 62 11.03 -7.90 1.30
C LEU A 62 10.06 -6.73 1.39
N ASP A 63 9.33 -6.52 0.30
CA ASP A 63 8.20 -5.60 0.18
C ASP A 63 6.88 -6.38 0.33
N VAL A 64 6.16 -6.14 1.40
CA VAL A 64 4.90 -6.83 1.73
C VAL A 64 3.72 -6.01 1.25
N GLY A 65 2.89 -6.60 0.35
CA GLY A 65 1.84 -5.86 -0.36
C GLY A 65 2.43 -4.86 -1.34
N CYS A 66 3.39 -5.35 -2.15
CA CYS A 66 4.29 -4.52 -2.95
C CYS A 66 3.62 -3.79 -4.13
N GLY A 67 2.38 -4.14 -4.49
CA GLY A 67 1.74 -3.64 -5.69
C GLY A 67 2.62 -3.88 -6.93
N VAL A 68 2.85 -2.84 -7.72
CA VAL A 68 3.75 -2.90 -8.89
C VAL A 68 5.24 -2.76 -8.54
N CYS A 69 5.60 -2.92 -7.25
CA CYS A 69 6.97 -2.93 -6.74
C CYS A 69 7.77 -1.64 -6.92
N ASP A 70 7.16 -0.48 -6.93
CA ASP A 70 7.87 0.81 -7.09
C ASP A 70 9.04 0.97 -6.13
N TYR A 71 8.83 0.65 -4.85
CA TYR A 71 9.84 0.76 -3.79
C TYR A 71 10.90 -0.34 -3.88
N ALA A 72 10.48 -1.56 -4.21
CA ALA A 72 11.39 -2.67 -4.44
C ALA A 72 12.29 -2.43 -5.67
N LEU A 73 11.74 -1.85 -6.75
CA LEU A 73 12.51 -1.38 -7.92
C LEU A 73 13.52 -0.31 -7.52
N GLY A 74 13.12 0.64 -6.66
CA GLY A 74 14.02 1.64 -6.09
C GLY A 74 15.23 1.01 -5.40
N LEU A 75 15.01 0.02 -4.54
CA LEU A 75 16.08 -0.72 -3.86
C LEU A 75 16.91 -1.57 -4.83
N ALA A 76 16.29 -2.19 -5.83
CA ALA A 76 17.01 -2.97 -6.85
C ALA A 76 17.97 -2.10 -7.67
N ARG A 77 17.58 -0.85 -8.00
CA ARG A 77 18.48 0.15 -8.66
C ARG A 77 19.71 0.48 -7.80
N GLU A 78 19.56 0.46 -6.47
CA GLU A 78 20.65 0.67 -5.50
C GLU A 78 21.47 -0.62 -5.25
N GLY A 79 21.15 -1.73 -5.92
CA GLY A 79 21.89 -3.00 -5.85
C GLY A 79 21.44 -3.97 -4.76
N TYR A 80 20.29 -3.76 -4.13
CA TYR A 80 19.71 -4.69 -3.16
C TYR A 80 19.00 -5.86 -3.86
N LYS A 81 18.97 -7.03 -3.19
CA LYS A 81 18.22 -8.21 -3.65
C LYS A 81 16.77 -8.06 -3.21
N ALA A 82 15.98 -7.41 -4.04
CA ALA A 82 14.61 -7.06 -3.70
C ALA A 82 13.64 -8.21 -4.02
N THR A 83 12.75 -8.47 -3.06
CA THR A 83 11.63 -9.41 -3.18
C THR A 83 10.34 -8.66 -2.98
N GLY A 84 9.33 -8.92 -3.81
CA GLY A 84 7.97 -8.39 -3.66
C GLY A 84 6.96 -9.51 -3.53
N ILE A 85 6.00 -9.35 -2.62
CA ILE A 85 4.84 -10.23 -2.48
C ILE A 85 3.56 -9.39 -2.51
N ASP A 86 2.61 -9.81 -3.33
CA ASP A 86 1.29 -9.20 -3.41
C ASP A 86 0.21 -10.26 -3.71
N LEU A 87 -1.00 -10.03 -3.25
CA LEU A 87 -2.15 -10.89 -3.53
C LEU A 87 -2.55 -10.82 -5.00
N SER A 88 -2.42 -9.66 -5.64
CA SER A 88 -2.86 -9.39 -6.99
C SER A 88 -1.85 -9.89 -8.03
N ASP A 89 -2.30 -10.82 -8.88
CA ASP A 89 -1.51 -11.26 -10.03
C ASP A 89 -1.32 -10.16 -11.06
N GLY A 90 -2.31 -9.26 -11.22
CA GLY A 90 -2.21 -8.08 -12.07
C GLY A 90 -1.10 -7.13 -11.62
N MET A 91 -0.98 -6.86 -10.31
CA MET A 91 0.10 -6.06 -9.74
C MET A 91 1.47 -6.70 -10.00
N ILE A 92 1.62 -7.98 -9.69
CA ILE A 92 2.90 -8.70 -9.86
C ILE A 92 3.32 -8.82 -11.33
N ARG A 93 2.37 -9.01 -12.25
CA ARG A 93 2.67 -8.97 -13.70
C ARG A 93 3.13 -7.59 -14.14
N GLY A 94 2.49 -6.52 -13.62
CA GLY A 94 2.94 -5.14 -13.83
C GLY A 94 4.35 -4.91 -13.30
N ALA A 95 4.64 -5.35 -12.07
CA ALA A 95 5.98 -5.28 -11.47
C ALA A 95 7.04 -5.98 -12.32
N LYS A 96 6.73 -7.18 -12.83
CA LYS A 96 7.62 -7.92 -13.73
C LYS A 96 7.92 -7.13 -15.00
N GLN A 97 6.90 -6.58 -15.65
CA GLN A 97 7.07 -5.78 -16.86
C GLN A 97 7.94 -4.54 -16.62
N LEU A 98 7.74 -3.85 -15.50
CA LEU A 98 8.54 -2.69 -15.12
C LEU A 98 10.01 -3.08 -14.87
N ALA A 99 10.24 -4.16 -14.11
CA ALA A 99 11.58 -4.68 -13.85
C ALA A 99 12.32 -5.07 -15.13
N GLU A 100 11.63 -5.77 -16.06
CA GLU A 100 12.20 -6.15 -17.37
C GLU A 100 12.54 -4.91 -18.20
N THR A 101 11.68 -3.89 -18.21
CA THR A 101 11.91 -2.64 -18.94
C THR A 101 13.14 -1.90 -18.42
N GLU A 102 13.40 -1.95 -17.12
CA GLU A 102 14.54 -1.32 -16.48
C GLU A 102 15.80 -2.20 -16.42
N GLY A 103 15.71 -3.46 -16.85
CA GLY A 103 16.81 -4.42 -16.78
C GLY A 103 17.18 -4.80 -15.33
N LEU A 104 16.22 -4.76 -14.42
CA LEU A 104 16.37 -5.10 -13.00
C LEU A 104 15.91 -6.52 -12.73
N ASP A 105 16.44 -7.11 -11.65
CA ASP A 105 16.09 -8.47 -11.20
C ASP A 105 15.35 -8.41 -9.87
N LEU A 106 14.11 -8.92 -9.83
CA LEU A 106 13.27 -9.02 -8.66
C LEU A 106 12.79 -10.46 -8.43
N SER A 107 12.69 -10.86 -7.19
CA SER A 107 11.97 -12.09 -6.81
C SER A 107 10.51 -11.74 -6.53
N LEU A 108 9.56 -12.27 -7.30
CA LEU A 108 8.16 -11.87 -7.27
C LEU A 108 7.27 -13.03 -6.86
N TYR A 109 6.31 -12.76 -5.95
CA TYR A 109 5.41 -13.77 -5.40
C TYR A 109 3.95 -13.29 -5.48
N ILE A 110 3.06 -14.16 -5.99
CA ILE A 110 1.61 -13.97 -5.94
C ILE A 110 1.09 -14.80 -4.78
N ALA A 111 0.76 -14.15 -3.69
CA ALA A 111 0.18 -14.79 -2.51
C ALA A 111 -0.40 -13.76 -1.54
N PRO A 112 -1.41 -14.11 -0.72
CA PRO A 112 -1.82 -13.30 0.41
C PRO A 112 -0.70 -13.25 1.45
N TRP A 113 -0.49 -12.09 2.09
CA TRP A 113 0.43 -12.01 3.22
C TRP A 113 -0.23 -12.57 4.48
N SER A 114 0.44 -13.53 5.11
CA SER A 114 0.04 -14.12 6.40
C SER A 114 1.22 -14.86 7.04
N ASP A 115 1.07 -15.25 8.30
CA ASP A 115 2.05 -16.12 8.97
C ASP A 115 2.13 -17.52 8.33
N GLU A 116 1.01 -18.02 7.81
CA GLU A 116 0.98 -19.29 7.06
C GLU A 116 1.82 -19.19 5.78
N THR A 117 1.59 -18.16 4.96
CA THR A 117 2.36 -17.88 3.75
C THR A 117 3.86 -17.74 4.06
N ARG A 118 4.19 -16.98 5.10
CA ARG A 118 5.59 -16.82 5.54
C ARG A 118 6.24 -18.16 5.85
N ARG A 119 5.54 -19.06 6.58
CA ARG A 119 6.04 -20.40 6.93
C ARG A 119 6.16 -21.32 5.72
N GLU A 120 5.18 -21.30 4.84
CA GLU A 120 5.20 -22.09 3.61
C GLU A 120 6.40 -21.73 2.72
N LEU A 121 6.68 -20.43 2.57
CA LEU A 121 7.83 -19.90 1.85
C LEU A 121 9.16 -20.05 2.62
N LYS A 122 9.12 -20.51 3.87
CA LYS A 122 10.29 -20.64 4.75
C LYS A 122 11.05 -19.34 4.93
N TRP A 123 10.30 -18.27 5.15
CA TRP A 123 10.85 -16.92 5.27
C TRP A 123 11.14 -16.51 6.73
N ASP A 124 11.46 -17.47 7.60
CA ASP A 124 11.92 -17.17 8.95
C ASP A 124 13.29 -16.48 8.91
N LYS A 125 13.36 -15.29 9.48
CA LYS A 125 14.59 -14.48 9.59
C LYS A 125 15.43 -14.48 8.30
N THR A 126 14.73 -14.29 7.18
CA THR A 126 15.31 -14.44 5.83
C THR A 126 15.82 -13.14 5.25
N PHE A 127 15.13 -12.03 5.53
CA PHE A 127 15.40 -10.72 4.95
C PHE A 127 16.15 -9.82 5.92
N ASP A 128 17.05 -8.98 5.42
CA ASP A 128 17.76 -7.99 6.21
C ASP A 128 16.87 -6.79 6.55
N LEU A 129 15.97 -6.44 5.62
CA LEU A 129 14.92 -5.45 5.78
C LEU A 129 13.61 -6.02 5.26
N THR A 130 12.57 -6.04 6.10
CA THR A 130 11.19 -6.26 5.65
C THR A 130 10.40 -4.98 5.83
N TYR A 131 9.68 -4.56 4.81
CA TYR A 131 8.87 -3.35 4.86
C TYR A 131 7.52 -3.54 4.20
N SER A 132 6.58 -2.66 4.53
CA SER A 132 5.27 -2.58 3.92
C SER A 132 4.83 -1.13 3.86
N ILE A 133 4.26 -0.71 2.72
CA ILE A 133 3.89 0.68 2.46
C ILE A 133 2.46 0.74 1.96
N PHE A 134 1.58 1.39 2.73
CA PHE A 134 0.17 1.59 2.42
C PHE A 134 -0.61 0.31 2.09
N CYS A 135 -0.20 -0.82 2.64
CA CYS A 135 -0.87 -2.10 2.48
C CYS A 135 -1.92 -2.31 3.58
N PRO A 136 -3.23 -2.41 3.24
CA PRO A 136 -4.31 -2.48 4.23
C PRO A 136 -4.26 -3.72 5.13
N ILE A 137 -3.78 -4.85 4.61
CA ILE A 137 -3.66 -6.10 5.37
C ILE A 137 -2.75 -5.98 6.59
N MET A 138 -1.88 -4.97 6.62
CA MET A 138 -0.96 -4.73 7.72
C MET A 138 -1.60 -4.09 8.96
N PHE A 139 -2.88 -3.67 8.89
CA PHE A 139 -3.67 -3.30 10.07
C PHE A 139 -4.21 -4.53 10.82
N ASP A 140 -3.36 -5.55 10.93
CA ASP A 140 -3.60 -6.78 11.67
C ASP A 140 -2.33 -7.17 12.43
N VAL A 141 -2.48 -7.44 13.73
CA VAL A 141 -1.35 -7.72 14.64
C VAL A 141 -0.57 -8.98 14.21
N GLU A 142 -1.27 -10.00 13.73
CA GLU A 142 -0.60 -11.24 13.29
C GLU A 142 0.23 -11.02 12.02
N ASN A 143 -0.24 -10.15 11.11
CA ASN A 143 0.51 -9.77 9.92
C ASN A 143 1.75 -8.92 10.26
N ILE A 144 1.66 -8.06 11.27
CA ILE A 144 2.82 -7.34 11.84
C ILE A 144 3.82 -8.32 12.45
N ARG A 145 3.34 -9.30 13.22
CA ARG A 145 4.19 -10.36 13.80
C ARG A 145 4.87 -11.19 12.70
N ALA A 146 4.12 -11.60 11.68
CA ALA A 146 4.68 -12.31 10.53
C ALA A 146 5.77 -11.49 9.80
N MET A 147 5.56 -10.17 9.65
CA MET A 147 6.55 -9.27 9.10
C MET A 147 7.83 -9.21 9.96
N HIS A 148 7.70 -9.09 11.28
CA HIS A 148 8.81 -9.15 12.22
C HIS A 148 9.58 -10.48 12.12
N GLU A 149 8.87 -11.61 12.10
CA GLU A 149 9.48 -12.93 12.01
C GLU A 149 10.17 -13.19 10.64
N SER A 150 9.75 -12.53 9.57
CA SER A 150 10.43 -12.65 8.28
C SER A 150 11.77 -11.92 8.22
N SER A 151 11.94 -10.88 9.03
CA SER A 151 13.16 -10.08 9.09
C SER A 151 14.15 -10.61 10.14
N LYS A 152 15.43 -10.53 9.83
CA LYS A 152 16.53 -10.84 10.77
C LYS A 152 17.15 -9.59 11.39
N ASP A 153 16.84 -8.39 10.90
CA ASP A 153 17.46 -7.16 11.41
C ASP A 153 16.47 -6.01 11.55
N LYS A 154 15.89 -5.49 10.44
CA LYS A 154 15.08 -4.27 10.44
C LYS A 154 13.71 -4.48 9.83
N CYS A 155 12.74 -3.74 10.36
CA CYS A 155 11.41 -3.61 9.78
C CYS A 155 11.02 -2.13 9.62
N LEU A 156 10.21 -1.84 8.59
CA LEU A 156 9.62 -0.53 8.37
C LEU A 156 8.17 -0.68 7.90
N TRP A 157 7.23 -0.08 8.63
CA TRP A 157 5.83 -0.01 8.24
C TRP A 157 5.42 1.45 8.01
N ILE A 158 4.94 1.76 6.81
CA ILE A 158 4.43 3.08 6.44
C ILE A 158 2.93 2.95 6.19
N ALA A 159 2.12 3.65 6.95
CA ALA A 159 0.67 3.55 6.88
C ALA A 159 -0.02 4.88 7.20
N PHE A 160 -1.24 5.03 6.72
CA PHE A 160 -2.09 6.14 7.14
C PHE A 160 -2.49 5.94 8.61
N SER A 161 -2.15 6.91 9.46
CA SER A 161 -2.59 6.92 10.86
C SER A 161 -3.90 7.69 11.04
N GLU A 162 -4.08 8.73 10.23
CA GLU A 162 -5.31 9.52 10.16
C GLU A 162 -5.47 9.94 8.70
N ARG A 163 -6.68 9.99 8.23
CA ARG A 163 -7.01 10.48 6.91
C ARG A 163 -8.30 11.28 6.96
N SER A 164 -8.28 12.48 6.42
CA SER A 164 -9.47 13.31 6.20
C SER A 164 -9.55 13.62 4.72
N ASP A 165 -10.72 13.38 4.13
CA ASP A 165 -11.03 13.63 2.74
C ASP A 165 -12.42 14.26 2.69
N GLU A 166 -12.47 15.60 2.52
CA GLU A 166 -13.71 16.37 2.66
C GLU A 166 -14.88 15.79 1.87
N THR A 167 -14.63 15.36 0.64
CA THR A 167 -15.70 14.83 -0.23
C THR A 167 -16.04 13.37 0.13
N VAL A 168 -15.03 12.52 0.35
CA VAL A 168 -15.26 11.11 0.70
C VAL A 168 -15.93 11.00 2.07
N ASP A 169 -15.55 11.83 3.05
CA ASP A 169 -16.15 11.84 4.39
C ASP A 169 -17.64 12.23 4.31
N MET A 170 -17.96 13.30 3.55
CA MET A 170 -19.35 13.70 3.30
C MET A 170 -20.16 12.60 2.60
N LEU A 171 -19.62 11.98 1.56
CA LEU A 171 -20.29 10.92 0.83
C LEU A 171 -20.44 9.65 1.66
N SER A 172 -19.43 9.28 2.46
CA SER A 172 -19.47 8.10 3.34
C SER A 172 -20.51 8.25 4.41
N GLU A 173 -20.64 9.44 4.99
CA GLU A 173 -21.72 9.73 5.95
C GLU A 173 -23.09 9.62 5.28
N HIS A 174 -23.25 10.14 4.04
CA HIS A 174 -24.51 10.06 3.30
C HIS A 174 -24.91 8.61 2.98
N PHE A 175 -24.00 7.81 2.44
CA PHE A 175 -24.30 6.46 1.96
C PHE A 175 -24.28 5.39 3.06
N PHE A 176 -23.45 5.57 4.09
CA PHE A 176 -23.16 4.51 5.07
C PHE A 176 -23.39 4.93 6.51
N GLY A 177 -23.64 6.22 6.79
CA GLY A 177 -23.78 6.74 8.14
C GLY A 177 -22.56 6.53 9.02
N ARG A 178 -21.37 6.61 8.45
CA ARG A 178 -20.10 6.36 9.15
C ARG A 178 -18.92 7.07 8.47
N ASP A 179 -17.83 7.25 9.22
CA ASP A 179 -16.58 7.77 8.72
C ASP A 179 -15.98 6.90 7.60
N SER A 180 -15.26 7.55 6.70
CA SER A 180 -14.61 6.91 5.55
C SER A 180 -13.37 6.08 5.89
N PHE A 181 -12.77 6.31 7.08
CA PHE A 181 -11.52 5.66 7.49
C PHE A 181 -11.79 4.49 8.46
N PRO A 182 -11.81 3.23 7.96
CA PRO A 182 -12.27 2.07 8.73
C PRO A 182 -11.23 1.50 9.71
N TRP A 183 -10.05 2.13 9.81
CA TRP A 183 -8.89 1.61 10.57
C TRP A 183 -8.70 2.27 11.93
N ASP A 184 -9.70 3.04 12.38
CA ASP A 184 -9.65 3.70 13.67
C ASP A 184 -9.45 2.69 14.81
N GLY A 185 -8.46 2.97 15.66
CA GLY A 185 -8.04 2.07 16.74
C GLY A 185 -7.04 0.97 16.32
N LYS A 186 -7.07 0.44 15.10
CA LYS A 186 -6.18 -0.64 14.65
C LYS A 186 -4.71 -0.22 14.59
N MET A 187 -4.43 1.02 14.22
CA MET A 187 -3.05 1.56 14.26
C MET A 187 -2.47 1.44 15.65
N LYS A 188 -3.25 1.79 16.69
CA LYS A 188 -2.78 1.69 18.07
C LYS A 188 -2.48 0.24 18.46
N GLU A 189 -3.35 -0.72 18.14
CA GLU A 189 -3.15 -2.14 18.42
C GLU A 189 -1.87 -2.67 17.75
N CYS A 190 -1.64 -2.30 16.50
CA CYS A 190 -0.42 -2.67 15.77
C CYS A 190 0.83 -2.03 16.39
N LEU A 191 0.77 -0.75 16.79
CA LEU A 191 1.89 -0.08 17.45
C LEU A 191 2.20 -0.71 18.80
N ASP A 192 1.18 -1.05 19.60
CA ASP A 192 1.36 -1.75 20.89
C ASP A 192 2.07 -3.11 20.66
N ALA A 193 1.64 -3.86 19.65
CA ALA A 193 2.30 -5.13 19.27
C ALA A 193 3.76 -4.92 18.80
N ILE A 194 4.04 -3.89 18.01
CA ILE A 194 5.41 -3.55 17.59
C ILE A 194 6.27 -3.20 18.79
N HIS A 195 5.75 -2.44 19.75
CA HIS A 195 6.48 -2.11 20.99
C HIS A 195 6.75 -3.33 21.88
N GLU A 196 5.87 -4.35 21.81
CA GLU A 196 6.06 -5.61 22.55
C GLU A 196 7.19 -6.48 21.96
N ILE A 197 7.26 -6.56 20.62
CA ILE A 197 8.16 -7.50 19.93
C ILE A 197 9.44 -6.85 19.38
N GLY A 198 9.41 -5.55 19.11
CA GLY A 198 10.50 -4.82 18.46
C GLY A 198 11.44 -4.14 19.44
N HIS A 199 12.64 -3.86 18.95
CA HIS A 199 13.64 -3.05 19.67
C HIS A 199 13.87 -1.73 18.92
N ASN A 200 14.24 -0.67 19.66
CA ASN A 200 14.53 0.64 19.09
C ASN A 200 13.39 1.18 18.20
N VAL A 201 12.14 0.99 18.65
CA VAL A 201 10.95 1.44 17.91
C VAL A 201 10.97 2.96 17.76
N LYS A 202 10.86 3.43 16.54
CA LYS A 202 10.71 4.85 16.19
C LYS A 202 9.42 5.05 15.40
N VAL A 203 8.67 6.06 15.77
CA VAL A 203 7.46 6.48 15.04
C VAL A 203 7.62 7.94 14.63
N THR A 204 7.62 8.19 13.33
CA THR A 204 7.64 9.54 12.76
C THR A 204 6.34 9.79 12.02
N TYR A 205 5.69 10.89 12.31
CA TYR A 205 4.47 11.27 11.59
C TYR A 205 4.76 12.37 10.58
N LYS A 206 4.19 12.23 9.38
CA LYS A 206 4.19 13.26 8.35
C LYS A 206 2.76 13.64 8.02
N THR A 207 2.47 14.92 7.95
CA THR A 207 1.17 15.42 7.49
C THR A 207 1.31 15.87 6.05
N VAL A 208 0.49 15.30 5.18
CA VAL A 208 0.50 15.57 3.75
C VAL A 208 -0.85 16.17 3.36
N PRO A 209 -0.96 17.51 3.30
CA PRO A 209 -2.13 18.16 2.73
C PRO A 209 -2.06 18.07 1.21
N GLU A 210 -3.14 17.69 0.58
CA GLU A 210 -3.26 17.64 -0.87
C GLU A 210 -4.56 18.28 -1.32
N THR A 211 -4.56 18.89 -2.49
CA THR A 211 -5.78 19.34 -3.17
C THR A 211 -5.74 18.78 -4.58
N GLU A 212 -6.62 17.83 -4.86
CA GLU A 212 -6.79 17.29 -6.19
C GLU A 212 -7.91 18.04 -6.90
N VAL A 213 -7.60 18.58 -8.10
CA VAL A 213 -8.57 19.26 -8.95
C VAL A 213 -8.91 18.33 -10.10
N MET A 214 -10.21 18.06 -10.27
CA MET A 214 -10.68 17.16 -11.32
C MET A 214 -12.00 17.65 -11.89
N SER A 215 -12.23 17.36 -13.19
CA SER A 215 -13.55 17.63 -13.79
C SER A 215 -14.65 16.88 -13.06
N LEU A 216 -15.87 17.41 -13.08
CA LEU A 216 -17.02 16.79 -12.42
C LEU A 216 -17.20 15.32 -12.82
N ASP A 217 -17.05 14.98 -14.10
CA ASP A 217 -17.22 13.60 -14.58
C ASP A 217 -16.11 12.68 -14.03
N LYS A 218 -14.86 13.16 -13.99
CA LYS A 218 -13.75 12.41 -13.38
C LYS A 218 -13.99 12.22 -11.88
N ALA A 219 -14.46 13.24 -11.19
CA ALA A 219 -14.77 13.19 -9.76
C ALA A 219 -15.88 12.17 -9.45
N VAL A 220 -16.98 12.18 -10.22
CA VAL A 220 -18.05 11.20 -10.07
C VAL A 220 -17.52 9.79 -10.20
N ASN A 221 -16.75 9.49 -11.25
CA ASN A 221 -16.18 8.15 -11.44
C ASN A 221 -15.20 7.77 -10.32
N TYR A 222 -14.33 8.69 -9.92
CA TYR A 222 -13.35 8.48 -8.85
C TYR A 222 -14.03 8.14 -7.52
N PHE A 223 -15.00 8.95 -7.09
CA PHE A 223 -15.69 8.73 -5.82
C PHE A 223 -16.58 7.48 -5.86
N THR A 224 -17.22 7.20 -7.00
CA THR A 224 -17.98 5.96 -7.18
C THR A 224 -17.08 4.73 -7.00
N MET A 225 -15.97 4.67 -7.70
CA MET A 225 -15.03 3.55 -7.58
C MET A 225 -14.46 3.40 -6.16
N ARG A 226 -14.27 4.52 -5.45
CA ARG A 226 -13.70 4.53 -4.10
C ARG A 226 -14.70 4.09 -3.04
N LEU A 227 -15.98 4.42 -3.20
CA LEU A 227 -17.04 4.17 -2.22
C LEU A 227 -17.84 2.91 -2.53
N HIS A 228 -17.91 2.50 -3.82
CA HIS A 228 -18.69 1.34 -4.19
C HIS A 228 -18.11 0.09 -3.51
N ASN A 229 -18.93 -0.51 -2.68
CA ASN A 229 -18.73 -1.82 -2.11
C ASN A 229 -19.97 -2.68 -2.43
N ASN A 230 -19.85 -4.00 -2.36
CA ASN A 230 -20.92 -4.94 -2.69
C ASN A 230 -22.17 -4.82 -1.79
N THR A 231 -22.21 -3.85 -0.87
CA THR A 231 -23.31 -3.63 0.08
C THR A 231 -24.24 -2.48 -0.33
N TRP A 232 -23.89 -1.70 -1.34
CA TRP A 232 -24.71 -0.60 -1.84
C TRP A 232 -25.09 -0.85 -3.28
N GLY A 233 -26.35 -1.03 -3.58
CA GLY A 233 -27.05 -1.10 -4.83
C GLY A 233 -26.28 -1.17 -6.16
N ASP A 234 -26.89 -0.72 -7.23
CA ASP A 234 -26.26 -0.63 -8.55
C ASP A 234 -25.23 0.52 -8.57
N MET A 235 -24.10 0.29 -9.24
CA MET A 235 -23.02 1.30 -9.38
C MET A 235 -23.51 2.53 -10.17
N GLU A 236 -24.40 2.38 -11.12
CA GLU A 236 -24.90 3.50 -11.92
C GLU A 236 -25.85 4.37 -11.07
N ASP A 237 -26.67 3.77 -10.20
CA ASP A 237 -27.49 4.53 -9.25
C ASP A 237 -26.61 5.34 -8.28
N MET A 238 -25.52 4.74 -7.79
CA MET A 238 -24.55 5.44 -6.94
C MET A 238 -23.89 6.62 -7.69
N LYS A 239 -23.53 6.46 -8.95
CA LYS A 239 -22.97 7.55 -9.77
C LYS A 239 -23.91 8.74 -9.90
N VAL A 240 -25.20 8.47 -10.14
CA VAL A 240 -26.22 9.51 -10.24
C VAL A 240 -26.33 10.28 -8.93
N GLU A 241 -26.39 9.56 -7.80
CA GLU A 241 -26.50 10.16 -6.48
C GLU A 241 -25.25 10.96 -6.11
N ILE A 242 -24.05 10.41 -6.35
CA ILE A 242 -22.78 11.13 -6.14
C ILE A 242 -22.75 12.42 -6.96
N ARG A 243 -23.14 12.36 -8.24
CA ARG A 243 -23.20 13.57 -9.08
C ARG A 243 -24.10 14.64 -8.46
N ASN A 244 -25.30 14.27 -8.04
CA ASN A 244 -26.25 15.20 -7.43
C ASN A 244 -25.67 15.88 -6.17
N LEU A 245 -24.88 15.14 -5.39
CA LEU A 245 -24.27 15.63 -4.16
C LEU A 245 -23.07 16.55 -4.40
N ILE A 246 -22.21 16.23 -5.39
CA ILE A 246 -20.96 16.98 -5.57
C ILE A 246 -21.05 18.09 -6.64
N GLU A 247 -22.01 18.04 -7.59
CA GLU A 247 -22.16 19.07 -8.61
C GLU A 247 -22.39 20.49 -8.02
N PRO A 248 -23.14 20.67 -6.92
CA PRO A 248 -23.25 21.97 -6.26
C PRO A 248 -21.92 22.49 -5.67
N LEU A 249 -20.94 21.63 -5.45
CA LEU A 249 -19.61 21.98 -4.92
C LEU A 249 -18.63 22.37 -6.04
N ALA A 250 -19.00 22.18 -7.31
CA ALA A 250 -18.12 22.45 -8.42
C ALA A 250 -17.84 23.95 -8.60
N ILE A 251 -16.58 24.30 -8.79
CA ILE A 251 -16.12 25.64 -9.12
C ILE A 251 -15.68 25.62 -10.59
N ASN A 252 -16.38 26.34 -11.45
CA ASN A 252 -16.14 26.35 -12.89
C ASN A 252 -16.17 24.95 -13.55
N GLY A 253 -17.02 24.05 -13.03
CA GLY A 253 -17.13 22.66 -13.54
C GLY A 253 -16.06 21.69 -13.00
N GLU A 254 -15.26 22.11 -12.04
CA GLU A 254 -14.21 21.31 -11.41
C GLU A 254 -14.49 21.11 -9.92
N ILE A 255 -14.17 19.93 -9.41
CA ILE A 255 -14.21 19.58 -7.99
C ILE A 255 -12.80 19.74 -7.42
N HIS A 256 -12.67 20.53 -6.36
CA HIS A 256 -11.44 20.75 -5.62
C HIS A 256 -11.50 19.90 -4.34
N ASN A 257 -11.06 18.65 -4.44
CA ASN A 257 -11.07 17.73 -3.30
C ASN A 257 -9.83 17.95 -2.42
N LYS A 258 -10.05 18.26 -1.14
CA LYS A 258 -8.98 18.45 -0.17
C LYS A 258 -8.85 17.21 0.70
N THR A 259 -7.63 16.72 0.81
CA THR A 259 -7.24 15.64 1.70
C THR A 259 -6.16 16.10 2.67
N ILE A 260 -6.21 15.58 3.88
CA ILE A 260 -5.14 15.70 4.86
C ILE A 260 -4.82 14.30 5.35
N ASP A 261 -3.71 13.78 4.88
CA ASP A 261 -3.23 12.47 5.28
C ASP A 261 -2.15 12.64 6.36
N LYS A 262 -2.31 11.96 7.48
CA LYS A 262 -1.25 11.79 8.46
C LYS A 262 -0.68 10.39 8.32
N VAL A 263 0.56 10.32 7.90
CA VAL A 263 1.28 9.09 7.60
C VAL A 263 2.25 8.76 8.72
N ALA A 264 2.12 7.57 9.30
CA ALA A 264 3.06 7.04 10.27
C ALA A 264 4.16 6.24 9.55
N TRP A 265 5.41 6.56 9.86
CA TRP A 265 6.60 5.83 9.47
C TRP A 265 7.14 5.13 10.72
N VAL A 266 6.91 3.83 10.83
CA VAL A 266 7.21 3.03 12.02
C VAL A 266 8.36 2.10 11.70
N SER A 267 9.51 2.32 12.31
CA SER A 267 10.67 1.46 12.16
C SER A 267 11.06 0.79 13.47
N TRP A 268 11.56 -0.43 13.39
CA TRP A 268 12.07 -1.17 14.55
C TRP A 268 13.15 -2.16 14.15
N SER A 269 13.96 -2.54 15.14
CA SER A 269 14.93 -3.63 15.04
C SER A 269 14.31 -4.94 15.53
N VAL A 270 14.71 -6.04 14.94
CA VAL A 270 14.32 -7.41 15.35
C VAL A 270 15.20 -7.92 16.50
N LYS A 271 16.38 -7.31 16.67
CA LYS A 271 17.38 -7.65 17.71
C LYS A 271 17.80 -6.42 18.47
#